data_1678aaa0442d58ae2e1b783ccfaac716
#
_entry.id   1678aaa0442d58ae2e1b783ccfaac716
#
_cell.length_a   1.000
_cell.length_b   1.000
_cell.length_c   1.000
_cell.angle_alpha   90.00
_cell.angle_beta   90.00
_cell.angle_gamma   90.00
#
_symmetry.space_group_name_H-M   'P 1'
#
loop_
_entity.id
_entity.type
_entity.pdbx_description
1 polymer ?
#
loop_
_entity_poly.entity_id
_entity_poly.type
_entity_poly.pdbx_seq_one_letter_code
_entity_poly.pdbx_strand_id
1 'polypeptide(L)'
;MTTTSERPRATQRTAKPEGQWAKGEFDPLNPNEVFKAEDAPLNVRARILEQYAREGFDSISGTDLRGRMRWMGMYTQRKQGIDGGKTATLAPEELDDEYFMMRVRIDGGQLSREQLRVLAGISTDFARGTADITDRNNIQYHWIAIEDVPEIWRRLEAVGLDTLEACGDCTRTTLGSPVAGVHPDEVIDATPAIDFIKANYVGDPDLANLPRKFKSSIAWLPDAAPEINDISFVGVVHPDHGPGFDLQIGGGLSTKAFFALRLGAWVPLEEVPEVWLATVKLFRDHGYRRLRNRARLKYLVEDWGADKTREVLEREYLGRPLLDGPAAPTPKHTIDHVGVHRQKDGRNLVGFAPIAGRTSGAALAGVADAMEAAGSDRLRLTAYQKLVVLDVPDDAVEPLLETMRPLGFDGRPSPWRRATMACTGLEFCKLAIVETKQRAHDLVAELEERLAHLDDQLEHPIAIHLNGCPNSCARIQVADIGLKGQIITDTAGEQVPGYQVHLGGGLGEDLVVGRKLRAHKVAASELGDYVERVVTRYIAARESGESFGDWARRADEEELR
;
A
#
# COMPACT_ATOMS: atom_id res chain seq x y z
N MET A 1 32.47 -50.21 -3.95
CA MET A 1 31.21 -50.14 -4.72
C MET A 1 30.30 -49.14 -3.98
N THR A 2 30.33 -47.93 -4.42
CA THR A 2 29.52 -46.84 -3.84
C THR A 2 28.30 -46.64 -4.73
N THR A 3 27.14 -47.02 -4.21
CA THR A 3 25.87 -46.82 -4.88
C THR A 3 25.45 -45.36 -4.76
N THR A 4 25.53 -44.62 -5.85
CA THR A 4 24.96 -43.29 -5.99
C THR A 4 23.43 -43.39 -6.06
N SER A 5 22.75 -42.93 -5.00
CA SER A 5 21.30 -42.78 -4.96
C SER A 5 20.89 -41.68 -5.95
N GLU A 6 20.32 -42.04 -7.08
CA GLU A 6 19.65 -41.10 -7.98
C GLU A 6 18.45 -40.44 -7.27
N ARG A 7 18.48 -39.11 -7.13
CA ARG A 7 17.30 -38.34 -6.72
C ARG A 7 16.20 -38.49 -7.77
N PRO A 8 14.94 -38.76 -7.38
CA PRO A 8 13.84 -38.84 -8.35
C PRO A 8 13.78 -37.55 -9.16
N ARG A 9 13.76 -37.62 -10.47
CA ARG A 9 13.51 -36.49 -11.38
C ARG A 9 12.18 -35.86 -10.99
N ALA A 10 12.19 -34.53 -10.78
CA ALA A 10 10.98 -33.76 -10.60
C ALA A 10 10.02 -34.07 -11.75
N THR A 11 8.87 -34.67 -11.42
CA THR A 11 7.79 -34.89 -12.36
C THR A 11 7.49 -33.57 -13.06
N GLN A 12 7.56 -33.54 -14.39
CA GLN A 12 7.12 -32.40 -15.20
C GLN A 12 5.73 -32.02 -14.70
N ARG A 13 5.60 -30.79 -14.14
CA ARG A 13 4.31 -30.23 -13.82
C ARG A 13 3.54 -30.15 -15.13
N THR A 14 2.54 -31.01 -15.30
CA THR A 14 1.55 -30.84 -16.36
C THR A 14 1.02 -29.41 -16.25
N ALA A 15 1.09 -28.65 -17.35
CA ALA A 15 0.52 -27.32 -17.41
C ALA A 15 -0.93 -27.42 -16.95
N LYS A 16 -1.32 -26.60 -15.96
CA LYS A 16 -2.70 -26.56 -15.49
C LYS A 16 -3.56 -26.10 -16.65
N PRO A 17 -4.70 -26.76 -16.93
CA PRO A 17 -5.60 -26.31 -17.97
C PRO A 17 -5.92 -24.84 -17.76
N GLU A 18 -5.90 -24.06 -18.82
CA GLU A 18 -6.33 -22.68 -18.81
C GLU A 18 -7.79 -22.61 -18.28
N GLY A 19 -8.07 -21.63 -17.42
CA GLY A 19 -9.42 -21.51 -16.85
C GLY A 19 -9.72 -22.39 -15.64
N GLN A 20 -8.79 -23.24 -15.18
CA GLN A 20 -9.06 -24.12 -14.03
C GLN A 20 -9.57 -23.38 -12.77
N TRP A 21 -9.31 -22.09 -12.65
CA TRP A 21 -9.65 -21.23 -11.52
C TRP A 21 -10.55 -20.05 -11.91
N ALA A 22 -10.91 -19.98 -13.20
CA ALA A 22 -11.61 -18.87 -13.82
C ALA A 22 -13.15 -19.00 -13.75
N LYS A 23 -13.83 -18.16 -14.52
CA LYS A 23 -15.27 -18.12 -14.66
C LYS A 23 -15.84 -19.51 -14.99
N GLY A 24 -16.82 -19.93 -14.20
CA GLY A 24 -17.51 -21.22 -14.36
C GLY A 24 -16.88 -22.39 -13.58
N GLU A 25 -15.68 -22.24 -13.01
CA GLU A 25 -15.04 -23.29 -12.20
C GLU A 25 -15.00 -22.91 -10.71
N PHE A 26 -16.17 -22.84 -10.08
CA PHE A 26 -16.30 -22.41 -8.69
C PHE A 26 -16.35 -23.55 -7.68
N ASP A 27 -16.53 -24.80 -8.10
CA ASP A 27 -16.61 -25.94 -7.21
C ASP A 27 -15.22 -26.54 -6.87
N PRO A 28 -14.93 -26.84 -5.60
CA PRO A 28 -15.67 -26.36 -4.44
C PRO A 28 -15.41 -24.88 -4.18
N LEU A 29 -16.46 -24.13 -3.78
CA LEU A 29 -16.32 -22.74 -3.39
C LEU A 29 -15.43 -22.61 -2.16
N ASN A 30 -14.50 -21.64 -2.17
CA ASN A 30 -13.80 -21.28 -0.95
C ASN A 30 -14.75 -20.46 -0.02
N PRO A 31 -14.50 -20.42 1.31
CA PRO A 31 -15.41 -19.74 2.24
C PRO A 31 -15.72 -18.27 1.92
N ASN A 32 -14.79 -17.55 1.25
CA ASN A 32 -15.05 -16.17 0.87
C ASN A 32 -16.02 -16.06 -0.32
N GLU A 33 -16.04 -17.02 -1.22
CA GLU A 33 -17.03 -17.06 -2.31
C GLU A 33 -18.41 -17.49 -1.80
N VAL A 34 -18.48 -18.39 -0.79
CA VAL A 34 -19.72 -18.83 -0.18
C VAL A 34 -20.52 -17.64 0.36
N PHE A 35 -19.98 -16.84 1.27
CA PHE A 35 -20.74 -15.74 1.84
C PHE A 35 -21.08 -14.63 0.83
N LYS A 36 -20.29 -14.46 -0.23
CA LYS A 36 -20.59 -13.52 -1.32
C LYS A 36 -21.72 -14.00 -2.23
N ALA A 37 -21.89 -15.32 -2.34
CA ALA A 37 -23.01 -15.91 -3.10
C ALA A 37 -24.32 -15.89 -2.30
N GLU A 38 -24.25 -15.99 -0.96
CA GLU A 38 -25.43 -15.97 -0.08
C GLU A 38 -26.12 -14.61 -0.04
N ASP A 39 -25.35 -13.52 -0.03
CA ASP A 39 -25.88 -12.17 0.07
C ASP A 39 -24.86 -11.15 -0.47
N ALA A 40 -25.35 -10.12 -1.15
CA ALA A 40 -24.53 -9.05 -1.70
C ALA A 40 -23.75 -8.33 -0.59
N PRO A 41 -22.41 -8.21 -0.72
CA PRO A 41 -21.56 -7.67 0.36
C PRO A 41 -21.95 -6.27 0.83
N LEU A 42 -22.48 -5.42 -0.05
CA LEU A 42 -22.87 -4.05 0.29
C LEU A 42 -24.11 -3.97 1.20
N ASN A 43 -24.94 -5.02 1.26
CA ASN A 43 -26.12 -5.06 2.12
C ASN A 43 -25.80 -4.97 3.61
N VAL A 44 -24.56 -5.25 4.01
CA VAL A 44 -24.11 -5.14 5.41
C VAL A 44 -24.23 -3.72 5.95
N ARG A 45 -24.20 -2.68 5.08
CA ARG A 45 -24.36 -1.29 5.51
C ARG A 45 -25.71 -1.07 6.23
N ALA A 46 -26.80 -1.55 5.65
CA ALA A 46 -28.13 -1.44 6.25
C ALA A 46 -28.17 -2.15 7.62
N ARG A 47 -27.63 -3.37 7.70
CA ARG A 47 -27.58 -4.13 8.96
C ARG A 47 -26.76 -3.43 10.05
N ILE A 48 -25.64 -2.77 9.69
CA ILE A 48 -24.88 -1.97 10.65
C ILE A 48 -25.73 -0.84 11.20
N LEU A 49 -26.43 -0.08 10.36
CA LEU A 49 -27.24 1.08 10.76
C LEU A 49 -28.51 0.68 11.53
N GLU A 50 -29.19 -0.38 11.10
CA GLU A 50 -30.51 -0.76 11.60
C GLU A 50 -30.44 -1.70 12.81
N GLN A 51 -29.40 -2.52 12.89
CA GLN A 51 -29.27 -3.57 13.91
C GLN A 51 -27.97 -3.47 14.71
N TYR A 52 -26.81 -3.71 14.10
CA TYR A 52 -25.56 -3.97 14.84
C TYR A 52 -25.11 -2.80 15.72
N ALA A 53 -25.28 -1.55 15.24
CA ALA A 53 -24.95 -0.37 16.03
C ALA A 53 -25.88 -0.14 17.24
N ARG A 54 -27.04 -0.79 17.28
CA ARG A 54 -28.00 -0.69 18.39
C ARG A 54 -27.92 -1.86 19.36
N GLU A 55 -27.64 -3.05 18.84
CA GLU A 55 -27.65 -4.30 19.61
C GLU A 55 -26.25 -4.71 20.07
N GLY A 56 -25.18 -4.02 19.57
CA GLY A 56 -23.80 -4.23 19.97
C GLY A 56 -23.10 -5.37 19.22
N PHE A 57 -21.82 -5.53 19.54
CA PHE A 57 -20.89 -6.44 18.86
C PHE A 57 -21.38 -7.89 18.77
N ASP A 58 -21.97 -8.42 19.85
CA ASP A 58 -22.42 -9.82 19.94
C ASP A 58 -23.60 -10.14 18.99
N SER A 59 -24.29 -9.11 18.47
CA SER A 59 -25.38 -9.27 17.49
C SER A 59 -24.90 -9.55 16.08
N ILE A 60 -23.60 -9.34 15.80
CA ILE A 60 -23.05 -9.41 14.45
C ILE A 60 -22.93 -10.86 14.00
N SER A 61 -23.55 -11.19 12.86
CA SER A 61 -23.40 -12.53 12.28
C SER A 61 -21.94 -12.84 11.92
N GLY A 62 -21.53 -14.09 12.09
CA GLY A 62 -20.14 -14.50 11.80
C GLY A 62 -19.71 -14.26 10.36
N THR A 63 -20.65 -14.35 9.38
CA THR A 63 -20.37 -14.08 7.96
C THR A 63 -20.22 -12.59 7.66
N ASP A 64 -20.92 -11.72 8.37
CA ASP A 64 -20.74 -10.28 8.25
C ASP A 64 -19.45 -9.84 8.96
N LEU A 65 -19.23 -10.30 10.18
CA LEU A 65 -18.07 -9.96 11.00
C LEU A 65 -16.75 -10.29 10.29
N ARG A 66 -16.64 -11.51 9.75
CA ARG A 66 -15.41 -12.01 9.11
C ARG A 66 -15.40 -11.83 7.60
N GLY A 67 -16.51 -11.42 7.01
CA GLY A 67 -16.70 -11.29 5.57
C GLY A 67 -17.09 -9.89 5.11
N ARG A 68 -18.38 -9.57 5.19
CA ARG A 68 -18.98 -8.43 4.49
C ARG A 68 -18.63 -7.06 5.06
N MET A 69 -18.33 -6.93 6.36
CA MET A 69 -17.90 -5.65 6.96
C MET A 69 -16.67 -5.06 6.28
N ARG A 70 -15.85 -5.88 5.61
CA ARG A 70 -14.69 -5.40 4.86
C ARG A 70 -15.06 -4.42 3.75
N TRP A 71 -16.24 -4.55 3.13
CA TRP A 71 -16.70 -3.60 2.12
C TRP A 71 -17.01 -2.22 2.68
N MET A 72 -17.29 -2.15 3.98
CA MET A 72 -17.43 -0.90 4.72
C MET A 72 -16.09 -0.38 5.29
N GLY A 73 -14.97 -0.86 4.78
CA GLY A 73 -13.64 -0.47 5.25
C GLY A 73 -13.28 -1.02 6.63
N MET A 74 -14.04 -1.97 7.17
CA MET A 74 -13.93 -2.43 8.56
C MET A 74 -13.58 -3.90 8.66
N TYR A 75 -12.81 -4.27 9.65
CA TYR A 75 -12.65 -5.63 10.18
C TYR A 75 -12.10 -5.58 11.61
N THR A 76 -12.43 -6.60 12.41
CA THR A 76 -11.98 -6.67 13.80
C THR A 76 -10.45 -6.55 13.89
N GLN A 77 -9.98 -5.74 14.81
CA GLN A 77 -8.56 -5.68 15.13
C GLN A 77 -8.11 -6.90 15.94
N ARG A 78 -6.81 -7.02 16.18
CA ARG A 78 -6.22 -8.05 17.02
C ARG A 78 -6.52 -7.77 18.48
N LYS A 79 -6.97 -8.79 19.20
CA LYS A 79 -7.10 -8.74 20.66
C LYS A 79 -5.73 -8.50 21.30
N GLN A 80 -5.69 -7.55 22.21
CA GLN A 80 -4.45 -7.13 22.86
C GLN A 80 -3.87 -8.23 23.77
N GLY A 81 -2.55 -8.20 23.98
CA GLY A 81 -1.84 -9.12 24.89
C GLY A 81 -1.59 -10.52 24.34
N ILE A 82 -2.00 -10.83 23.10
CA ILE A 82 -1.73 -12.13 22.48
C ILE A 82 -0.34 -12.11 21.84
N ASP A 83 0.54 -13.02 22.27
CA ASP A 83 1.87 -13.19 21.69
C ASP A 83 1.83 -13.53 20.19
N GLY A 84 2.76 -12.94 19.42
CA GLY A 84 2.81 -13.11 17.97
C GLY A 84 3.11 -14.54 17.52
N GLY A 85 3.85 -15.31 18.30
CA GLY A 85 4.11 -16.73 18.04
C GLY A 85 2.86 -17.60 18.02
N LYS A 86 1.78 -17.15 18.67
CA LYS A 86 0.48 -17.83 18.66
C LYS A 86 -0.40 -17.50 17.46
N THR A 87 -0.04 -16.53 16.63
CA THR A 87 -0.87 -16.08 15.49
C THR A 87 -1.28 -17.21 14.54
N ALA A 88 -0.42 -18.19 14.30
CA ALA A 88 -0.70 -19.31 13.40
C ALA A 88 -1.43 -20.48 14.05
N THR A 89 -1.57 -20.51 15.38
CA THR A 89 -2.11 -21.65 16.15
C THR A 89 -3.49 -21.40 16.73
N LEU A 90 -3.84 -20.12 16.96
CA LEU A 90 -5.14 -19.73 17.48
C LEU A 90 -6.20 -19.67 16.37
N ALA A 91 -7.44 -19.98 16.72
CA ALA A 91 -8.57 -19.79 15.83
C ALA A 91 -8.80 -18.28 15.59
N PRO A 92 -9.38 -17.89 14.44
CA PRO A 92 -9.67 -16.47 14.15
C PRO A 92 -10.47 -15.77 15.26
N GLU A 93 -11.40 -16.49 15.88
CA GLU A 93 -12.25 -16.02 16.97
C GLU A 93 -11.46 -15.64 18.23
N GLU A 94 -10.41 -16.38 18.51
CA GLU A 94 -9.53 -16.13 19.66
C GLU A 94 -8.64 -14.89 19.46
N LEU A 95 -8.42 -14.52 18.18
CA LEU A 95 -7.64 -13.33 17.78
C LEU A 95 -8.51 -12.08 17.63
N ASP A 96 -9.84 -12.23 17.50
CA ASP A 96 -10.76 -11.10 17.31
C ASP A 96 -10.90 -10.27 18.59
N ASP A 97 -10.76 -8.95 18.46
CA ASP A 97 -11.20 -7.97 19.45
C ASP A 97 -12.65 -7.56 19.16
N GLU A 98 -13.34 -6.98 20.12
CA GLU A 98 -14.65 -6.35 19.93
C GLU A 98 -14.56 -5.00 19.19
N TYR A 99 -13.37 -4.44 19.06
CA TYR A 99 -13.10 -3.22 18.32
C TYR A 99 -12.67 -3.49 16.89
N PHE A 100 -12.95 -2.50 16.04
CA PHE A 100 -12.63 -2.57 14.61
C PHE A 100 -11.46 -1.65 14.24
N MET A 101 -10.68 -2.10 13.26
CA MET A 101 -9.96 -1.22 12.36
C MET A 101 -10.97 -0.64 11.37
N MET A 102 -10.90 0.68 11.14
CA MET A 102 -11.67 1.37 10.10
C MET A 102 -10.73 2.12 9.18
N ARG A 103 -10.97 2.02 7.87
CA ARG A 103 -10.20 2.73 6.85
C ARG A 103 -11.09 3.71 6.10
N VAL A 104 -10.70 4.98 6.10
CA VAL A 104 -11.35 6.02 5.30
C VAL A 104 -10.76 5.99 3.90
N ARG A 105 -11.63 5.95 2.89
CA ARG A 105 -11.26 5.97 1.47
C ARG A 105 -10.94 7.40 1.03
N ILE A 106 -9.73 7.62 0.48
CA ILE A 106 -9.27 8.93 0.03
C ILE A 106 -8.62 8.75 -1.35
N ASP A 107 -9.46 8.75 -2.40
CA ASP A 107 -8.98 8.54 -3.76
C ASP A 107 -8.08 9.71 -4.20
N GLY A 108 -6.99 9.40 -4.90
CA GLY A 108 -5.96 10.38 -5.25
C GLY A 108 -5.19 10.96 -4.06
N GLY A 109 -5.50 10.55 -2.83
CA GLY A 109 -4.90 11.11 -1.61
C GLY A 109 -5.36 12.53 -1.28
N GLN A 110 -6.42 13.02 -1.91
CA GLN A 110 -6.87 14.42 -1.86
C GLN A 110 -7.64 14.73 -0.59
N LEU A 111 -7.21 15.76 0.14
CA LEU A 111 -7.90 16.26 1.33
C LEU A 111 -7.92 17.78 1.34
N SER A 112 -9.06 18.35 1.78
CA SER A 112 -9.15 19.73 2.23
C SER A 112 -8.79 19.83 3.72
N ARG A 113 -8.51 21.04 4.18
CA ARG A 113 -8.29 21.33 5.60
C ARG A 113 -9.53 20.98 6.45
N GLU A 114 -10.75 21.22 5.94
CA GLU A 114 -11.99 20.85 6.62
C GLU A 114 -12.11 19.34 6.78
N GLN A 115 -11.85 18.58 5.73
CA GLN A 115 -11.82 17.12 5.78
C GLN A 115 -10.80 16.62 6.80
N LEU A 116 -9.60 17.23 6.84
CA LEU A 116 -8.57 16.88 7.80
C LEU A 116 -9.01 17.12 9.25
N ARG A 117 -9.73 18.23 9.53
CA ARG A 117 -10.31 18.50 10.86
C ARG A 117 -11.35 17.45 11.26
N VAL A 118 -12.21 17.02 10.33
CA VAL A 118 -13.16 15.92 10.59
C VAL A 118 -12.43 14.62 10.91
N LEU A 119 -11.39 14.29 10.13
CA LEU A 119 -10.56 13.09 10.37
C LEU A 119 -9.87 13.15 11.74
N ALA A 120 -9.35 14.32 12.13
CA ALA A 120 -8.74 14.55 13.45
C ALA A 120 -9.75 14.35 14.59
N GLY A 121 -10.96 14.92 14.44
CA GLY A 121 -12.05 14.77 15.42
C GLY A 121 -12.49 13.32 15.58
N ILE A 122 -12.65 12.57 14.50
CA ILE A 122 -12.99 11.13 14.55
C ILE A 122 -11.91 10.34 15.31
N SER A 123 -10.64 10.62 15.06
CA SER A 123 -9.53 9.96 15.77
C SER A 123 -9.63 10.23 17.29
N THR A 124 -9.87 11.47 17.67
CA THR A 124 -9.95 11.88 19.08
C THR A 124 -11.17 11.29 19.79
N ASP A 125 -12.34 11.35 19.15
CA ASP A 125 -13.60 10.99 19.79
C ASP A 125 -13.84 9.49 19.82
N PHE A 126 -13.41 8.74 18.79
CA PHE A 126 -13.80 7.33 18.60
C PHE A 126 -12.63 6.35 18.48
N ALA A 127 -11.41 6.82 18.20
CA ALA A 127 -10.25 5.95 17.92
C ALA A 127 -9.13 6.07 18.97
N ARG A 128 -9.46 6.50 20.19
CA ARG A 128 -8.50 6.73 21.30
C ARG A 128 -7.32 7.62 20.87
N GLY A 129 -7.57 8.57 19.99
CA GLY A 129 -6.57 9.48 19.46
C GLY A 129 -5.62 8.87 18.42
N THR A 130 -5.78 7.60 18.03
CA THR A 130 -4.87 6.95 17.07
C THR A 130 -5.26 7.22 15.61
N ALA A 131 -4.26 7.37 14.75
CA ALA A 131 -4.44 7.40 13.29
C ALA A 131 -3.16 6.93 12.59
N ASP A 132 -3.31 6.32 11.41
CA ASP A 132 -2.19 5.94 10.55
C ASP A 132 -2.42 6.43 9.12
N ILE A 133 -1.42 7.09 8.52
CA ILE A 133 -1.35 7.30 7.07
C ILE A 133 -0.89 5.99 6.44
N THR A 134 -1.67 5.46 5.49
CA THR A 134 -1.35 4.17 4.85
C THR A 134 -0.55 4.35 3.56
N ASP A 135 0.06 3.24 3.07
CA ASP A 135 0.72 3.17 1.76
C ASP A 135 -0.26 3.25 0.56
N ARG A 136 -1.55 3.46 0.83
CA ARG A 136 -2.60 3.63 -0.17
C ARG A 136 -3.41 4.91 0.04
N ASN A 137 -2.73 5.98 0.43
CA ASN A 137 -3.29 7.33 0.54
C ASN A 137 -4.53 7.43 1.45
N ASN A 138 -4.72 6.49 2.38
CA ASN A 138 -5.87 6.45 3.28
C ASN A 138 -5.48 6.82 4.71
N ILE A 139 -6.47 7.23 5.50
CA ILE A 139 -6.36 7.26 6.96
C ILE A 139 -6.99 5.99 7.52
N GLN A 140 -6.33 5.38 8.49
CA GLN A 140 -6.77 4.18 9.17
C GLN A 140 -6.85 4.42 10.67
N TYR A 141 -8.00 4.05 11.25
CA TYR A 141 -8.27 4.11 12.69
C TYR A 141 -8.28 2.71 13.31
N HIS A 142 -8.11 2.67 14.63
CA HIS A 142 -8.28 1.50 15.48
C HIS A 142 -9.22 1.84 16.64
N TRP A 143 -9.62 0.85 17.41
CA TRP A 143 -10.49 1.00 18.57
C TRP A 143 -11.92 1.45 18.25
N ILE A 144 -12.39 1.31 17.03
CA ILE A 144 -13.74 1.72 16.64
C ILE A 144 -14.74 0.71 17.20
N ALA A 145 -15.69 1.18 18.02
CA ALA A 145 -16.84 0.39 18.46
C ALA A 145 -17.92 0.38 17.36
N ILE A 146 -18.69 -0.69 17.27
CA ILE A 146 -19.74 -0.82 16.24
C ILE A 146 -20.84 0.22 16.44
N GLU A 147 -21.11 0.60 17.68
CA GLU A 147 -22.10 1.61 18.08
C GLU A 147 -21.76 3.00 17.56
N ASP A 148 -20.50 3.32 17.40
CA ASP A 148 -19.99 4.63 16.94
C ASP A 148 -20.03 4.78 15.42
N VAL A 149 -20.12 3.68 14.68
CA VAL A 149 -20.00 3.67 13.21
C VAL A 149 -21.01 4.60 12.52
N PRO A 150 -22.30 4.67 12.91
CA PRO A 150 -23.25 5.58 12.27
C PRO A 150 -22.85 7.05 12.39
N GLU A 151 -22.35 7.49 13.55
CA GLU A 151 -21.92 8.87 13.76
C GLU A 151 -20.62 9.18 13.01
N ILE A 152 -19.67 8.23 12.97
CA ILE A 152 -18.45 8.37 12.18
C ILE A 152 -18.80 8.54 10.69
N TRP A 153 -19.67 7.71 10.16
CA TRP A 153 -20.11 7.82 8.76
C TRP A 153 -20.83 9.13 8.48
N ARG A 154 -21.72 9.55 9.38
CA ARG A 154 -22.40 10.86 9.24
C ARG A 154 -21.42 12.02 9.13
N ARG A 155 -20.36 12.01 9.97
CA ARG A 155 -19.32 13.06 9.94
C ARG A 155 -18.50 13.01 8.64
N LEU A 156 -18.10 11.82 8.20
CA LEU A 156 -17.35 11.64 6.96
C LEU A 156 -18.16 12.08 5.73
N GLU A 157 -19.41 11.60 5.63
CA GLU A 157 -20.30 11.89 4.51
C GLU A 157 -20.64 13.39 4.41
N ALA A 158 -20.72 14.09 5.54
CA ALA A 158 -20.94 15.55 5.57
C ALA A 158 -19.84 16.34 4.85
N VAL A 159 -18.64 15.78 4.73
CA VAL A 159 -17.49 16.39 4.03
C VAL A 159 -17.06 15.63 2.77
N GLY A 160 -17.92 14.73 2.25
CA GLY A 160 -17.68 13.97 1.01
C GLY A 160 -16.64 12.86 1.12
N LEU A 161 -16.37 12.39 2.34
CA LEU A 161 -15.55 11.21 2.62
C LEU A 161 -16.42 10.00 2.98
N ASP A 162 -15.87 8.80 2.85
CA ASP A 162 -16.54 7.55 3.21
C ASP A 162 -15.53 6.44 3.53
N THR A 163 -16.05 5.27 3.91
CA THR A 163 -15.27 4.05 4.14
C THR A 163 -15.60 2.95 3.13
N LEU A 164 -16.49 3.23 2.18
CA LEU A 164 -17.04 2.28 1.23
C LEU A 164 -15.94 1.68 0.37
N GLU A 165 -15.90 0.35 0.28
CA GLU A 165 -14.91 -0.41 -0.52
C GLU A 165 -13.43 -0.09 -0.22
N ALA A 166 -13.13 0.58 0.90
CA ALA A 166 -11.74 0.77 1.34
C ALA A 166 -11.05 -0.56 1.69
N CYS A 167 -11.82 -1.63 1.95
CA CYS A 167 -11.38 -3.01 2.12
C CYS A 167 -12.29 -3.97 1.31
N GLY A 168 -12.07 -5.31 1.38
CA GLY A 168 -12.92 -6.30 0.69
C GLY A 168 -12.34 -6.80 -0.64
N ASP A 169 -13.14 -7.60 -1.33
CA ASP A 169 -12.87 -8.10 -2.68
C ASP A 169 -13.60 -7.23 -3.72
N CYS A 170 -13.17 -6.00 -3.80
CA CYS A 170 -13.75 -4.91 -4.56
C CYS A 170 -12.65 -4.00 -5.09
N THR A 171 -13.04 -2.93 -5.77
CA THR A 171 -12.15 -1.86 -6.23
C THR A 171 -11.68 -1.05 -5.02
N ARG A 172 -10.36 -1.03 -4.81
CA ARG A 172 -9.76 -0.32 -3.69
C ARG A 172 -9.52 1.13 -4.07
N THR A 173 -9.26 1.97 -3.06
CA THR A 173 -8.82 3.35 -3.25
C THR A 173 -7.84 3.46 -4.41
N THR A 174 -8.12 4.33 -5.35
CA THR A 174 -7.24 4.64 -6.49
C THR A 174 -6.14 5.57 -6.02
N LEU A 175 -4.88 5.18 -6.26
CA LEU A 175 -3.74 6.05 -6.01
C LEU A 175 -3.63 7.10 -7.12
N GLY A 176 -3.30 8.33 -6.74
CA GLY A 176 -2.94 9.42 -7.65
C GLY A 176 -1.58 10.00 -7.30
N SER A 177 -1.04 10.83 -8.19
CA SER A 177 0.14 11.63 -7.88
C SER A 177 -0.20 12.69 -6.82
N PRO A 178 0.57 12.82 -5.74
CA PRO A 178 0.34 13.86 -4.74
C PRO A 178 0.60 15.27 -5.28
N VAL A 179 1.22 15.40 -6.44
CA VAL A 179 1.51 16.68 -7.10
C VAL A 179 0.65 16.91 -8.34
N ALA A 180 -0.40 16.10 -8.54
CA ALA A 180 -1.36 16.27 -9.63
C ALA A 180 -2.00 17.67 -9.62
N GLY A 181 -2.06 18.30 -10.77
CA GLY A 181 -2.61 19.63 -10.99
C GLY A 181 -1.68 20.79 -10.58
N VAL A 182 -0.49 20.54 -9.99
CA VAL A 182 0.38 21.61 -9.47
C VAL A 182 1.85 21.53 -9.91
N HIS A 183 2.33 20.38 -10.38
CA HIS A 183 3.75 20.25 -10.76
C HIS A 183 4.08 21.04 -12.04
N PRO A 184 5.24 21.74 -12.11
CA PRO A 184 5.63 22.53 -13.28
C PRO A 184 5.72 21.74 -14.59
N ASP A 185 6.26 20.51 -14.50
CA ASP A 185 6.50 19.64 -15.65
C ASP A 185 5.35 18.67 -15.94
N GLU A 186 4.18 18.90 -15.32
CA GLU A 186 3.03 18.00 -15.47
C GLU A 186 2.56 17.93 -16.92
N VAL A 187 2.55 16.72 -17.48
CA VAL A 187 2.09 16.50 -18.85
C VAL A 187 0.58 16.29 -18.93
N ILE A 188 -0.03 15.74 -17.86
CA ILE A 188 -1.46 15.46 -17.80
C ILE A 188 -1.93 15.32 -16.34
N ASP A 189 -2.99 16.01 -15.96
CA ASP A 189 -3.63 15.86 -14.64
C ASP A 189 -4.60 14.66 -14.66
N ALA A 190 -4.30 13.66 -13.85
CA ALA A 190 -5.10 12.43 -13.72
C ALA A 190 -6.32 12.59 -12.80
N THR A 191 -6.43 13.68 -12.04
CA THR A 191 -7.48 13.90 -11.04
C THR A 191 -8.89 13.71 -11.59
N PRO A 192 -9.27 14.26 -12.77
CA PRO A 192 -10.62 14.10 -13.30
C PRO A 192 -11.02 12.64 -13.53
N ALA A 193 -10.10 11.78 -13.97
CA ALA A 193 -10.38 10.36 -14.16
C ALA A 193 -10.58 9.62 -12.82
N ILE A 194 -9.79 9.95 -11.80
CA ILE A 194 -9.93 9.40 -10.44
C ILE A 194 -11.28 9.78 -9.85
N ASP A 195 -11.66 11.05 -9.94
CA ASP A 195 -12.92 11.58 -9.42
C ASP A 195 -14.12 10.97 -10.14
N PHE A 196 -14.04 10.80 -11.47
CA PHE A 196 -15.07 10.12 -12.25
C PHE A 196 -15.26 8.67 -11.80
N ILE A 197 -14.17 7.91 -11.64
CA ILE A 197 -14.20 6.52 -11.18
C ILE A 197 -14.83 6.43 -9.79
N LYS A 198 -14.43 7.31 -8.85
CA LYS A 198 -15.02 7.37 -7.51
C LYS A 198 -16.52 7.62 -7.58
N ALA A 199 -16.95 8.62 -8.31
CA ALA A 199 -18.35 9.06 -8.36
C ALA A 199 -19.28 8.06 -9.04
N ASN A 200 -18.79 7.27 -10.02
CA ASN A 200 -19.65 6.45 -10.87
C ASN A 200 -19.52 4.95 -10.63
N TYR A 201 -18.41 4.45 -10.07
CA TYR A 201 -18.14 3.02 -10.00
C TYR A 201 -17.91 2.49 -8.59
N VAL A 202 -17.60 3.33 -7.60
CA VAL A 202 -17.48 2.91 -6.20
C VAL A 202 -18.87 2.68 -5.63
N GLY A 203 -19.10 1.48 -5.05
CA GLY A 203 -20.40 1.08 -4.53
C GLY A 203 -21.33 0.50 -5.57
N ASP A 204 -20.88 0.32 -6.82
CA ASP A 204 -21.65 -0.41 -7.84
C ASP A 204 -21.71 -1.91 -7.45
N PRO A 205 -22.91 -2.47 -7.23
CA PRO A 205 -23.08 -3.87 -6.87
C PRO A 205 -22.45 -4.85 -7.87
N ASP A 206 -22.40 -4.52 -9.15
CA ASP A 206 -21.77 -5.34 -10.20
C ASP A 206 -20.25 -5.43 -10.05
N LEU A 207 -19.64 -4.46 -9.39
CA LEU A 207 -18.19 -4.39 -9.17
C LEU A 207 -17.80 -4.76 -7.73
N ALA A 208 -18.78 -4.96 -6.85
CA ALA A 208 -18.55 -5.27 -5.43
C ALA A 208 -18.25 -6.74 -5.15
N ASN A 209 -18.28 -7.64 -6.14
CA ASN A 209 -17.96 -9.06 -6.01
C ASN A 209 -16.85 -9.47 -6.97
N LEU A 210 -15.63 -8.99 -6.72
CA LEU A 210 -14.44 -9.42 -7.45
C LEU A 210 -13.85 -10.70 -6.83
N PRO A 211 -13.02 -11.46 -7.59
CA PRO A 211 -12.29 -12.62 -7.03
C PRO A 211 -11.42 -12.27 -5.82
N ARG A 212 -10.83 -11.07 -5.83
CA ARG A 212 -9.98 -10.51 -4.78
C ARG A 212 -9.94 -8.98 -4.90
N LYS A 213 -9.31 -8.30 -3.91
CA LYS A 213 -9.03 -6.85 -3.98
C LYS A 213 -8.40 -6.46 -5.32
N PHE A 214 -8.88 -5.38 -5.91
CA PHE A 214 -8.37 -4.76 -7.12
C PHE A 214 -7.77 -3.39 -6.76
N LYS A 215 -6.52 -3.18 -7.08
CA LYS A 215 -5.75 -1.98 -6.73
C LYS A 215 -5.41 -1.20 -7.99
N SER A 216 -5.64 0.11 -7.98
CA SER A 216 -5.42 0.99 -9.12
C SER A 216 -4.45 2.11 -8.77
N SER A 217 -3.68 2.58 -9.77
CA SER A 217 -3.00 3.86 -9.75
C SER A 217 -3.20 4.59 -11.08
N ILE A 218 -3.44 5.90 -11.01
CA ILE A 218 -3.58 6.78 -12.16
C ILE A 218 -2.77 8.03 -11.85
N ALA A 219 -1.60 8.17 -12.44
CA ALA A 219 -0.67 9.25 -12.13
C ALA A 219 0.20 9.57 -13.34
N TRP A 220 0.49 10.85 -13.56
CA TRP A 220 1.39 11.25 -14.64
C TRP A 220 2.85 10.90 -14.34
N LEU A 221 3.23 10.90 -13.05
CA LEU A 221 4.52 10.41 -12.56
C LEU A 221 4.39 8.96 -12.02
N PRO A 222 5.45 8.17 -12.07
CA PRO A 222 5.48 6.85 -11.43
C PRO A 222 5.69 6.91 -9.89
N ASP A 223 5.10 7.92 -9.23
CA ASP A 223 5.18 8.18 -7.78
C ASP A 223 4.12 7.44 -6.95
N ALA A 224 3.22 6.72 -7.62
CA ALA A 224 2.19 5.89 -7.02
C ALA A 224 2.52 4.38 -7.03
N ALA A 225 3.79 4.01 -7.24
CA ALA A 225 4.29 2.63 -7.35
C ALA A 225 3.48 1.81 -8.38
N PRO A 226 3.45 2.21 -9.66
CA PRO A 226 2.59 1.62 -10.68
C PRO A 226 2.86 0.12 -10.88
N GLU A 227 4.08 -0.32 -10.74
CA GLU A 227 4.53 -1.70 -11.01
C GLU A 227 3.88 -2.75 -10.09
N ILE A 228 3.29 -2.34 -8.96
CA ILE A 228 2.73 -3.25 -7.96
C ILE A 228 1.21 -3.10 -7.74
N ASN A 229 0.52 -2.43 -8.65
CA ASN A 229 -0.95 -2.35 -8.68
C ASN A 229 -1.55 -3.34 -9.70
N ASP A 230 -2.83 -3.68 -9.55
CA ASP A 230 -3.53 -4.57 -10.48
C ASP A 230 -3.73 -3.89 -11.84
N ILE A 231 -3.93 -2.57 -11.85
CA ILE A 231 -3.92 -1.71 -13.03
C ILE A 231 -3.21 -0.39 -12.71
N SER A 232 -2.43 0.12 -13.66
CA SER A 232 -1.75 1.41 -13.56
C SER A 232 -1.79 2.14 -14.89
N PHE A 233 -2.09 3.44 -14.80
CA PHE A 233 -2.00 4.39 -15.89
C PHE A 233 -0.88 5.37 -15.55
N VAL A 234 0.20 5.38 -16.34
CA VAL A 234 1.38 6.23 -16.11
C VAL A 234 1.51 7.23 -17.23
N GLY A 235 1.60 8.51 -16.90
CA GLY A 235 1.60 9.60 -17.89
C GLY A 235 2.72 9.48 -18.91
N VAL A 236 2.39 9.75 -20.17
CA VAL A 236 3.29 9.70 -21.31
C VAL A 236 2.78 10.63 -22.43
N VAL A 237 3.69 11.12 -23.26
CA VAL A 237 3.33 11.91 -24.46
C VAL A 237 3.48 11.05 -25.70
N HIS A 238 2.36 10.75 -26.35
CA HIS A 238 2.37 10.07 -27.66
C HIS A 238 2.80 11.05 -28.73
N PRO A 239 3.69 10.65 -29.68
CA PRO A 239 4.21 11.57 -30.71
C PRO A 239 3.14 12.18 -31.62
N ASP A 240 2.07 11.43 -31.92
CA ASP A 240 1.00 11.86 -32.84
C ASP A 240 -0.29 12.30 -32.12
N HIS A 241 -0.54 11.80 -30.87
CA HIS A 241 -1.79 12.01 -30.17
C HIS A 241 -1.65 12.87 -28.90
N GLY A 242 -0.43 13.25 -28.49
CA GLY A 242 -0.19 14.11 -27.34
C GLY A 242 -0.26 13.39 -25.98
N PRO A 243 -0.58 14.11 -24.89
CA PRO A 243 -0.59 13.56 -23.54
C PRO A 243 -1.64 12.45 -23.35
N GLY A 244 -1.27 11.42 -22.61
CA GLY A 244 -2.11 10.28 -22.25
C GLY A 244 -1.36 9.37 -21.30
N PHE A 245 -1.71 8.10 -21.27
CA PHE A 245 -1.16 7.15 -20.30
C PHE A 245 -0.69 5.85 -20.97
N ASP A 246 0.46 5.36 -20.53
CA ASP A 246 0.91 3.98 -20.74
C ASP A 246 0.18 3.04 -19.79
N LEU A 247 -0.43 1.97 -20.32
CA LEU A 247 -1.25 1.03 -19.57
C LEU A 247 -0.43 -0.17 -19.09
N GLN A 248 -0.45 -0.41 -17.77
CA GLN A 248 0.22 -1.53 -17.13
C GLN A 248 -0.78 -2.36 -16.30
N ILE A 249 -0.72 -3.70 -16.35
CA ILE A 249 -1.69 -4.59 -15.69
C ILE A 249 -0.98 -5.77 -15.00
N GLY A 250 -1.53 -6.22 -13.87
CA GLY A 250 -1.15 -7.49 -13.23
C GLY A 250 -0.07 -7.40 -12.16
N GLY A 251 0.21 -6.21 -11.63
CA GLY A 251 1.15 -6.04 -10.53
C GLY A 251 0.61 -6.46 -9.17
N GLY A 252 1.50 -6.81 -8.26
CA GLY A 252 1.15 -7.06 -6.86
C GLY A 252 2.18 -7.87 -6.09
N LEU A 253 2.42 -7.46 -4.87
CA LEU A 253 3.31 -8.14 -3.91
C LEU A 253 2.58 -9.29 -3.17
N SER A 254 2.79 -9.45 -1.88
CA SER A 254 2.36 -10.55 -1.02
C SER A 254 3.36 -11.72 -1.05
N THR A 255 2.93 -12.95 -0.79
CA THR A 255 3.85 -14.12 -0.70
C THR A 255 4.61 -14.43 -2.00
N LYS A 256 4.04 -14.10 -3.15
CA LYS A 256 4.67 -14.20 -4.47
C LYS A 256 4.51 -12.84 -5.17
N ALA A 257 5.60 -12.11 -5.34
CA ALA A 257 5.60 -10.83 -6.03
C ALA A 257 5.54 -11.02 -7.55
N PHE A 258 4.76 -10.15 -8.21
CA PHE A 258 4.72 -9.98 -9.65
C PHE A 258 4.72 -8.49 -9.94
N PHE A 259 5.43 -8.08 -10.95
CA PHE A 259 5.35 -6.72 -11.47
C PHE A 259 4.33 -6.63 -12.59
N ALA A 260 3.70 -5.46 -12.72
CA ALA A 260 2.74 -5.21 -13.78
C ALA A 260 3.40 -5.33 -15.16
N LEU A 261 2.68 -5.92 -16.10
CA LEU A 261 3.10 -6.00 -17.49
C LEU A 261 2.56 -4.79 -18.24
N ARG A 262 3.43 -4.16 -19.01
CA ARG A 262 3.03 -3.13 -19.96
C ARG A 262 2.28 -3.75 -21.13
N LEU A 263 1.07 -3.24 -21.43
CA LEU A 263 0.26 -3.74 -22.55
C LEU A 263 0.64 -3.11 -23.92
N GLY A 264 1.55 -2.13 -23.94
CA GLY A 264 1.90 -1.41 -25.16
C GLY A 264 0.79 -0.49 -25.69
N ALA A 265 -0.22 -0.21 -24.87
CA ALA A 265 -1.38 0.61 -25.21
C ALA A 265 -1.25 2.02 -24.63
N TRP A 266 -1.62 3.02 -25.43
CA TRP A 266 -1.80 4.39 -25.01
C TRP A 266 -3.27 4.70 -24.81
N VAL A 267 -3.61 5.39 -23.69
CA VAL A 267 -4.97 5.70 -23.30
C VAL A 267 -5.08 7.21 -23.04
N PRO A 268 -5.94 7.96 -23.76
CA PRO A 268 -6.19 9.36 -23.46
C PRO A 268 -6.98 9.51 -22.15
N LEU A 269 -6.93 10.67 -21.52
CA LEU A 269 -7.51 10.92 -20.19
C LEU A 269 -9.01 10.56 -20.13
N GLU A 270 -9.76 10.95 -21.15
CA GLU A 270 -11.20 10.73 -21.23
C GLU A 270 -11.60 9.25 -21.34
N GLU A 271 -10.72 8.39 -21.83
CA GLU A 271 -10.94 6.95 -21.96
C GLU A 271 -10.47 6.15 -20.73
N VAL A 272 -9.70 6.74 -19.82
CA VAL A 272 -9.19 6.07 -18.62
C VAL A 272 -10.30 5.40 -17.80
N PRO A 273 -11.45 6.05 -17.51
CA PRO A 273 -12.53 5.39 -16.76
C PRO A 273 -13.13 4.19 -17.48
N GLU A 274 -13.27 4.23 -18.81
CA GLU A 274 -13.79 3.12 -19.62
C GLU A 274 -12.82 1.93 -19.60
N VAL A 275 -11.51 2.17 -19.84
CA VAL A 275 -10.48 1.13 -19.85
C VAL A 275 -10.31 0.53 -18.45
N TRP A 276 -10.39 1.35 -17.40
CA TRP A 276 -10.39 0.90 -16.01
C TRP A 276 -11.57 -0.04 -15.73
N LEU A 277 -12.81 0.37 -16.09
CA LEU A 277 -14.02 -0.42 -15.90
C LEU A 277 -13.96 -1.74 -16.69
N ALA A 278 -13.50 -1.70 -17.93
CA ALA A 278 -13.30 -2.87 -18.77
C ALA A 278 -12.35 -3.87 -18.11
N THR A 279 -11.24 -3.38 -17.53
CA THR A 279 -10.27 -4.23 -16.82
C THR A 279 -10.85 -4.81 -15.51
N VAL A 280 -11.66 -4.06 -14.77
CA VAL A 280 -12.36 -4.57 -13.58
C VAL A 280 -13.34 -5.69 -13.97
N LYS A 281 -14.11 -5.51 -15.05
CA LYS A 281 -15.03 -6.52 -15.58
C LYS A 281 -14.27 -7.76 -16.07
N LEU A 282 -13.17 -7.60 -16.78
CA LEU A 282 -12.29 -8.70 -17.18
C LEU A 282 -11.84 -9.50 -15.95
N PHE A 283 -11.39 -8.83 -14.91
CA PHE A 283 -10.98 -9.49 -13.66
C PHE A 283 -12.16 -10.16 -12.95
N ARG A 284 -13.35 -9.53 -12.91
CA ARG A 284 -14.56 -10.11 -12.34
C ARG A 284 -14.92 -11.44 -13.02
N ASP A 285 -14.85 -11.47 -14.36
CA ASP A 285 -15.34 -12.56 -15.19
C ASP A 285 -14.31 -13.68 -15.40
N HIS A 286 -13.03 -13.36 -15.56
CA HIS A 286 -11.95 -14.32 -15.84
C HIS A 286 -11.03 -14.59 -14.64
N GLY A 287 -11.11 -13.78 -13.58
CA GLY A 287 -10.25 -13.93 -12.40
C GLY A 287 -10.48 -15.24 -11.66
N TYR A 288 -9.40 -15.79 -11.14
CA TYR A 288 -9.43 -17.08 -10.45
C TYR A 288 -10.10 -16.97 -9.08
N ARG A 289 -11.12 -17.82 -8.80
CA ARG A 289 -11.91 -17.75 -7.56
C ARG A 289 -11.76 -18.97 -6.64
N ARG A 290 -11.42 -20.13 -7.19
CA ARG A 290 -11.39 -21.39 -6.44
C ARG A 290 -10.38 -21.39 -5.29
N LEU A 291 -9.16 -20.88 -5.50
CA LEU A 291 -8.10 -20.80 -4.50
C LEU A 291 -7.85 -19.35 -4.07
N ARG A 292 -8.17 -19.04 -2.83
CA ARG A 292 -8.03 -17.70 -2.25
C ARG A 292 -6.62 -17.10 -2.41
N ASN A 293 -5.58 -17.90 -2.31
CA ASN A 293 -4.18 -17.49 -2.47
C ASN A 293 -3.74 -17.30 -3.94
N ARG A 294 -4.59 -17.64 -4.90
CA ARG A 294 -4.40 -17.47 -6.34
C ARG A 294 -5.40 -16.53 -6.99
N ALA A 295 -6.21 -15.84 -6.19
CA ALA A 295 -7.35 -15.08 -6.67
C ALA A 295 -7.04 -13.62 -7.11
N ARG A 296 -5.78 -13.14 -7.04
CA ARG A 296 -5.39 -11.81 -7.52
C ARG A 296 -5.26 -11.79 -9.05
N LEU A 297 -5.55 -10.66 -9.66
CA LEU A 297 -5.44 -10.44 -11.12
C LEU A 297 -4.07 -10.86 -11.67
N LYS A 298 -3.00 -10.57 -10.96
CA LYS A 298 -1.62 -10.92 -11.36
C LYS A 298 -1.40 -12.39 -11.75
N TYR A 299 -2.18 -13.33 -11.20
CA TYR A 299 -2.08 -14.75 -11.56
C TYR A 299 -2.73 -15.05 -12.90
N LEU A 300 -3.82 -14.37 -13.23
CA LEU A 300 -4.44 -14.43 -14.55
C LEU A 300 -3.52 -13.83 -15.61
N VAL A 301 -2.97 -12.65 -15.33
CA VAL A 301 -2.08 -11.94 -16.26
C VAL A 301 -0.76 -12.71 -16.46
N GLU A 302 -0.22 -13.38 -15.44
CA GLU A 302 0.95 -14.26 -15.60
C GLU A 302 0.67 -15.44 -16.52
N ASP A 303 -0.52 -16.04 -16.39
CA ASP A 303 -0.89 -17.18 -17.23
C ASP A 303 -1.19 -16.76 -18.69
N TRP A 304 -1.71 -15.56 -18.91
CA TRP A 304 -2.09 -15.03 -20.23
C TRP A 304 -0.95 -14.29 -20.94
N GLY A 305 -0.12 -13.57 -20.23
CA GLY A 305 0.83 -12.61 -20.78
C GLY A 305 0.15 -11.30 -21.21
N ALA A 306 0.96 -10.34 -21.66
CA ALA A 306 0.50 -9.00 -22.06
C ALA A 306 -0.41 -9.06 -23.30
N ASP A 307 0.02 -9.78 -24.33
CA ASP A 307 -0.67 -9.82 -25.64
C ASP A 307 -2.09 -10.37 -25.52
N LYS A 308 -2.27 -11.52 -24.85
CA LYS A 308 -3.59 -12.11 -24.65
C LYS A 308 -4.45 -11.26 -23.72
N THR A 309 -3.87 -10.66 -22.68
CA THR A 309 -4.62 -9.77 -21.77
C THR A 309 -5.16 -8.57 -22.56
N ARG A 310 -4.36 -7.97 -23.43
CA ARG A 310 -4.76 -6.88 -24.31
C ARG A 310 -5.83 -7.32 -25.32
N GLU A 311 -5.62 -8.45 -25.99
CA GLU A 311 -6.59 -9.01 -26.97
C GLU A 311 -7.98 -9.20 -26.36
N VAL A 312 -8.05 -9.82 -25.16
CA VAL A 312 -9.33 -10.06 -24.47
C VAL A 312 -9.96 -8.75 -24.03
N LEU A 313 -9.17 -7.80 -23.49
CA LEU A 313 -9.63 -6.49 -23.08
C LEU A 313 -10.27 -5.73 -24.25
N GLU A 314 -9.59 -5.66 -25.39
CA GLU A 314 -10.03 -4.97 -26.60
C GLU A 314 -11.26 -5.62 -27.21
N ARG A 315 -11.25 -6.95 -27.39
CA ARG A 315 -12.29 -7.67 -28.11
C ARG A 315 -13.58 -7.85 -27.27
N GLU A 316 -13.45 -8.25 -26.00
CA GLU A 316 -14.60 -8.68 -25.20
C GLU A 316 -15.20 -7.56 -24.34
N TYR A 317 -14.40 -6.55 -23.99
CA TYR A 317 -14.84 -5.51 -23.03
C TYR A 317 -14.90 -4.11 -23.65
N LEU A 318 -13.98 -3.74 -24.54
CA LEU A 318 -13.97 -2.43 -25.19
C LEU A 318 -14.68 -2.45 -26.56
N GLY A 319 -14.67 -3.57 -27.26
CA GLY A 319 -15.23 -3.69 -28.62
C GLY A 319 -14.42 -2.93 -29.68
N ARG A 320 -13.22 -2.44 -29.33
CA ARG A 320 -12.30 -1.69 -30.20
C ARG A 320 -10.85 -1.91 -29.79
N PRO A 321 -9.90 -1.76 -30.71
CA PRO A 321 -8.47 -1.76 -30.37
C PRO A 321 -8.10 -0.49 -29.57
N LEU A 322 -7.11 -0.61 -28.71
CA LEU A 322 -6.40 0.51 -28.11
C LEU A 322 -5.26 0.95 -29.03
N LEU A 323 -4.95 2.24 -29.04
CA LEU A 323 -3.79 2.74 -29.77
C LEU A 323 -2.49 2.21 -29.14
N ASP A 324 -1.51 1.89 -29.99
CA ASP A 324 -0.17 1.59 -29.52
C ASP A 324 0.49 2.88 -29.00
N GLY A 325 1.36 2.76 -27.98
CA GLY A 325 2.00 3.94 -27.42
C GLY A 325 3.38 3.67 -26.81
N PRO A 326 4.14 4.75 -26.56
CA PRO A 326 5.45 4.66 -25.95
C PRO A 326 5.37 4.18 -24.49
N ALA A 327 6.48 3.67 -23.97
CA ALA A 327 6.61 3.37 -22.56
C ALA A 327 6.72 4.65 -21.74
N ALA A 328 6.10 4.66 -20.57
CA ALA A 328 6.28 5.74 -19.61
C ALA A 328 7.72 5.80 -19.10
N PRO A 329 8.19 6.98 -18.68
CA PRO A 329 9.50 7.13 -18.05
C PRO A 329 9.63 6.27 -16.81
N THR A 330 10.79 5.68 -16.60
CA THR A 330 11.11 4.85 -15.44
C THR A 330 12.08 5.61 -14.55
N PRO A 331 11.72 5.98 -13.31
CA PRO A 331 12.62 6.73 -12.45
C PRO A 331 13.71 5.82 -11.89
N LYS A 332 14.91 6.38 -11.71
CA LYS A 332 16.02 5.68 -11.05
C LYS A 332 15.81 5.54 -9.53
N HIS A 333 15.11 6.49 -8.93
CA HIS A 333 14.89 6.54 -7.49
C HIS A 333 13.43 6.79 -7.16
N THR A 334 13.02 6.40 -5.95
CA THR A 334 11.68 6.66 -5.43
C THR A 334 11.36 8.16 -5.39
N ILE A 335 10.22 8.55 -5.95
CA ILE A 335 9.71 9.92 -5.92
C ILE A 335 8.73 10.02 -4.75
N ASP A 336 9.13 10.60 -3.62
CA ASP A 336 8.33 10.69 -2.41
C ASP A 336 7.84 12.11 -2.06
N HIS A 337 8.30 13.12 -2.81
CA HIS A 337 7.95 14.53 -2.68
C HIS A 337 8.23 15.17 -1.31
N VAL A 338 9.12 14.59 -0.50
CA VAL A 338 9.53 15.17 0.79
C VAL A 338 10.43 16.39 0.55
N GLY A 339 10.19 17.46 1.31
CA GLY A 339 10.91 18.73 1.19
C GLY A 339 10.08 19.81 0.51
N VAL A 340 10.73 20.90 0.15
CA VAL A 340 10.09 22.09 -0.46
C VAL A 340 10.31 22.04 -1.96
N HIS A 341 9.23 22.12 -2.73
CA HIS A 341 9.26 22.10 -4.18
C HIS A 341 8.37 23.21 -4.75
N ARG A 342 8.73 23.75 -5.90
CA ARG A 342 7.98 24.81 -6.57
C ARG A 342 6.78 24.24 -7.32
N GLN A 343 5.60 24.91 -7.22
CA GLN A 343 4.43 24.65 -8.05
C GLN A 343 4.45 25.50 -9.33
N LYS A 344 3.66 25.08 -10.34
CA LYS A 344 3.55 25.81 -11.63
C LYS A 344 3.00 27.23 -11.52
N ASP A 345 2.27 27.54 -10.44
CA ASP A 345 1.73 28.87 -10.15
C ASP A 345 2.68 29.76 -9.32
N GLY A 346 3.89 29.29 -9.03
CA GLY A 346 4.91 30.01 -8.28
C GLY A 346 4.82 29.87 -6.76
N ARG A 347 3.75 29.23 -6.21
CA ARG A 347 3.69 28.82 -4.80
C ARG A 347 4.54 27.58 -4.56
N ASN A 348 4.53 27.08 -3.32
CA ASN A 348 5.27 25.88 -2.95
C ASN A 348 4.32 24.73 -2.57
N LEU A 349 4.78 23.52 -2.81
CA LEU A 349 4.34 22.33 -2.11
C LEU A 349 5.42 21.93 -1.12
N VAL A 350 5.00 21.49 0.06
CA VAL A 350 5.91 21.08 1.14
C VAL A 350 5.55 19.67 1.59
N GLY A 351 6.45 18.73 1.37
CA GLY A 351 6.28 17.32 1.73
C GLY A 351 6.88 17.01 3.09
N PHE A 352 6.15 16.22 3.89
CA PHE A 352 6.50 15.88 5.27
C PHE A 352 6.53 14.36 5.48
N ALA A 353 7.51 13.90 6.26
CA ALA A 353 7.68 12.49 6.59
C ALA A 353 7.41 12.23 8.10
N PRO A 354 6.24 11.69 8.46
CA PRO A 354 6.06 11.05 9.75
C PRO A 354 6.76 9.68 9.74
N ILE A 355 7.21 9.19 10.90
CA ILE A 355 7.84 7.86 10.96
C ILE A 355 6.79 6.80 10.64
N ALA A 356 7.01 6.06 9.56
CA ALA A 356 6.17 4.94 9.12
C ALA A 356 4.65 5.29 9.04
N GLY A 357 4.28 6.56 8.82
CA GLY A 357 2.90 7.01 8.71
C GLY A 357 2.10 7.05 10.02
N ARG A 358 2.71 6.77 11.19
CA ARG A 358 2.03 6.86 12.48
C ARG A 358 1.74 8.34 12.81
N THR A 359 0.52 8.63 13.23
CA THR A 359 0.08 9.96 13.66
C THR A 359 -1.01 9.86 14.74
N SER A 360 -1.61 10.99 15.09
CA SER A 360 -2.70 11.07 16.07
C SER A 360 -3.75 12.10 15.65
N GLY A 361 -4.92 12.04 16.26
CA GLY A 361 -5.96 13.06 16.07
C GLY A 361 -5.48 14.47 16.43
N ALA A 362 -4.75 14.60 17.54
CA ALA A 362 -4.17 15.87 17.95
C ALA A 362 -3.14 16.40 16.93
N ALA A 363 -2.28 15.51 16.39
CA ALA A 363 -1.32 15.89 15.37
C ALA A 363 -2.00 16.31 14.06
N LEU A 364 -3.04 15.56 13.61
CA LEU A 364 -3.80 15.92 12.42
C LEU A 364 -4.54 17.27 12.58
N ALA A 365 -5.08 17.57 13.78
CA ALA A 365 -5.66 18.86 14.07
C ALA A 365 -4.60 19.98 13.98
N GLY A 366 -3.43 19.75 14.59
CA GLY A 366 -2.30 20.68 14.49
C GLY A 366 -1.82 20.90 13.06
N VAL A 367 -1.82 19.88 12.21
CA VAL A 367 -1.56 20.02 10.76
C VAL A 367 -2.58 20.93 10.10
N ALA A 368 -3.88 20.78 10.41
CA ALA A 368 -4.92 21.65 9.87
C ALA A 368 -4.74 23.11 10.32
N ASP A 369 -4.34 23.33 11.58
CA ASP A 369 -4.05 24.67 12.10
C ASP A 369 -2.81 25.28 11.42
N ALA A 370 -1.75 24.50 11.22
CA ALA A 370 -0.56 24.93 10.51
C ALA A 370 -0.84 25.29 9.03
N MET A 371 -1.70 24.50 8.36
CA MET A 371 -2.18 24.81 7.00
C MET A 371 -2.95 26.13 6.97
N GLU A 372 -3.83 26.36 7.95
CA GLU A 372 -4.60 27.62 8.05
C GLU A 372 -3.67 28.81 8.22
N ALA A 373 -2.70 28.71 9.10
CA ALA A 373 -1.71 29.77 9.33
C ALA A 373 -0.85 30.04 8.08
N ALA A 374 -0.55 29.00 7.29
CA ALA A 374 0.18 29.10 6.02
C ALA A 374 -0.69 29.54 4.83
N GLY A 375 -2.01 29.76 5.03
CA GLY A 375 -2.93 30.13 3.95
C GLY A 375 -3.21 29.00 2.95
N SER A 376 -2.96 27.74 3.32
CA SER A 376 -3.22 26.54 2.51
C SER A 376 -4.56 25.89 2.87
N ASP A 377 -5.25 25.35 1.87
CA ASP A 377 -6.47 24.54 2.07
C ASP A 377 -6.38 23.13 1.46
N ARG A 378 -5.28 22.79 0.82
CA ARG A 378 -5.12 21.51 0.12
C ARG A 378 -3.95 20.69 0.67
N LEU A 379 -4.24 19.42 0.94
CA LEU A 379 -3.26 18.42 1.37
C LEU A 379 -3.38 17.17 0.48
N ARG A 380 -2.27 16.46 0.29
CA ARG A 380 -2.23 15.17 -0.39
C ARG A 380 -1.54 14.13 0.48
N LEU A 381 -2.14 12.94 0.59
CA LEU A 381 -1.48 11.76 1.14
C LEU A 381 -0.71 11.04 0.02
N THR A 382 0.43 10.45 0.35
CA THR A 382 1.29 9.79 -0.64
C THR A 382 1.26 8.27 -0.51
N ALA A 383 1.67 7.58 -1.58
CA ALA A 383 1.84 6.13 -1.59
C ALA A 383 3.02 5.64 -0.69
N TYR A 384 3.73 6.55 -0.05
CA TYR A 384 4.90 6.28 0.81
C TYR A 384 4.66 6.64 2.28
N GLN A 385 3.40 6.62 2.75
CA GLN A 385 3.01 6.96 4.14
C GLN A 385 3.39 8.38 4.56
N LYS A 386 3.36 9.34 3.63
CA LYS A 386 3.70 10.75 3.84
C LYS A 386 2.54 11.65 3.47
N LEU A 387 2.69 12.94 3.71
CA LEU A 387 1.75 13.95 3.26
C LEU A 387 2.46 15.15 2.63
N VAL A 388 1.75 15.85 1.75
CA VAL A 388 2.22 17.05 1.07
C VAL A 388 1.19 18.16 1.26
N VAL A 389 1.60 19.30 1.81
CA VAL A 389 0.78 20.52 1.88
C VAL A 389 1.02 21.33 0.61
N LEU A 390 -0.04 21.72 -0.07
CA LEU A 390 0.01 22.48 -1.32
C LEU A 390 -0.21 23.97 -1.10
N ASP A 391 0.08 24.77 -2.11
CA ASP A 391 -0.28 26.20 -2.19
C ASP A 391 0.36 27.09 -1.13
N VAL A 392 1.54 26.75 -0.65
CA VAL A 392 2.25 27.48 0.42
C VAL A 392 3.00 28.68 -0.16
N PRO A 393 2.70 29.93 0.27
CA PRO A 393 3.48 31.12 -0.10
C PRO A 393 4.93 31.02 0.41
N ASP A 394 5.86 31.76 -0.23
CA ASP A 394 7.28 31.71 0.11
C ASP A 394 7.57 32.07 1.57
N ASP A 395 6.89 33.09 2.09
CA ASP A 395 7.05 33.58 3.46
C ASP A 395 6.43 32.65 4.52
N ALA A 396 5.55 31.74 4.13
CA ALA A 396 4.92 30.76 5.01
C ALA A 396 5.68 29.41 5.07
N VAL A 397 6.68 29.16 4.21
CA VAL A 397 7.39 27.87 4.15
C VAL A 397 8.13 27.56 5.45
N GLU A 398 9.00 28.46 5.91
CA GLU A 398 9.76 28.20 7.15
C GLU A 398 8.87 28.13 8.41
N PRO A 399 7.89 29.03 8.61
CA PRO A 399 6.93 28.88 9.71
C PRO A 399 6.17 27.55 9.68
N LEU A 400 5.77 27.07 8.49
CA LEU A 400 5.09 25.78 8.34
C LEU A 400 6.02 24.63 8.74
N LEU A 401 7.28 24.61 8.27
CA LEU A 401 8.26 23.58 8.62
C LEU A 401 8.51 23.52 10.14
N GLU A 402 8.64 24.67 10.79
CA GLU A 402 8.86 24.76 12.24
C GLU A 402 7.65 24.27 13.04
N THR A 403 6.42 24.62 12.61
CA THR A 403 5.17 24.22 13.28
C THR A 403 4.88 22.73 13.11
N MET A 404 5.19 22.15 11.95
CA MET A 404 4.91 20.74 11.64
C MET A 404 5.84 19.73 12.34
N ARG A 405 7.10 20.13 12.59
CA ARG A 405 8.12 19.23 13.18
C ARG A 405 7.71 18.68 14.56
N PRO A 406 7.28 19.49 15.55
CA PRO A 406 6.86 18.97 16.86
C PRO A 406 5.59 18.13 16.81
N LEU A 407 4.80 18.21 15.72
CA LEU A 407 3.65 17.34 15.47
C LEU A 407 4.06 15.95 14.93
N GLY A 408 5.35 15.72 14.71
CA GLY A 408 5.90 14.49 14.16
C GLY A 408 6.02 14.46 12.63
N PHE A 409 5.76 15.59 11.96
CA PHE A 409 5.85 15.75 10.51
C PHE A 409 7.08 16.58 10.16
N ASP A 410 8.17 15.92 9.77
CA ASP A 410 9.42 16.60 9.41
C ASP A 410 9.50 16.82 7.89
N GLY A 411 9.68 18.08 7.48
CA GLY A 411 9.88 18.45 6.07
C GLY A 411 11.35 18.42 5.64
N ARG A 412 12.28 18.25 6.60
CA ARG A 412 13.72 18.06 6.37
C ARG A 412 14.24 16.87 7.20
N PRO A 413 13.63 15.69 7.02
CA PRO A 413 13.94 14.52 7.84
C PRO A 413 15.33 13.97 7.55
N SER A 414 15.86 13.20 8.51
CA SER A 414 17.00 12.32 8.24
C SER A 414 16.71 11.34 7.10
N PRO A 415 17.71 10.80 6.40
CA PRO A 415 17.51 9.74 5.40
C PRO A 415 16.73 8.55 5.95
N TRP A 416 16.94 8.20 7.21
CA TRP A 416 16.32 7.07 7.91
C TRP A 416 14.84 7.29 8.13
N ARG A 417 14.44 8.45 8.65
CA ARG A 417 13.04 8.83 8.84
C ARG A 417 12.31 8.92 7.51
N ARG A 418 12.94 9.51 6.51
CA ARG A 418 12.38 9.72 5.18
C ARG A 418 12.02 8.40 4.50
N ALA A 419 12.87 7.38 4.57
CA ALA A 419 12.72 6.17 3.77
C ALA A 419 12.19 4.95 4.56
N THR A 420 11.86 5.08 5.85
CA THR A 420 11.30 3.98 6.63
C THR A 420 9.78 3.88 6.47
N MET A 421 9.30 2.67 6.12
CA MET A 421 7.89 2.32 6.08
C MET A 421 7.60 1.10 6.95
N ALA A 422 6.42 1.05 7.58
CA ALA A 422 5.96 -0.11 8.32
C ALA A 422 4.48 -0.42 8.09
N CYS A 423 4.12 -1.70 8.12
CA CYS A 423 2.72 -2.10 8.17
C CYS A 423 2.15 -1.89 9.59
N THR A 424 0.85 -2.18 9.79
CA THR A 424 0.18 -2.02 11.08
C THR A 424 0.82 -2.84 12.23
N GLY A 425 1.41 -4.03 11.92
CA GLY A 425 2.11 -4.84 12.92
C GLY A 425 1.23 -5.59 13.91
N LEU A 426 1.88 -6.12 14.94
CA LEU A 426 1.26 -6.99 15.95
C LEU A 426 0.25 -6.23 16.81
N GLU A 427 0.41 -4.93 16.97
CA GLU A 427 -0.45 -4.10 17.79
C GLU A 427 -1.94 -4.25 17.43
N PHE A 428 -2.27 -4.27 16.11
CA PHE A 428 -3.66 -4.33 15.66
C PHE A 428 -3.95 -5.38 14.59
N CYS A 429 -2.94 -5.95 13.93
CA CYS A 429 -3.18 -6.87 12.81
C CYS A 429 -3.20 -8.32 13.26
N LYS A 430 -4.33 -9.02 13.03
CA LYS A 430 -4.50 -10.45 13.35
C LYS A 430 -3.56 -11.39 12.59
N LEU A 431 -2.96 -10.92 11.51
CA LEU A 431 -2.04 -11.72 10.69
C LEU A 431 -0.56 -11.47 11.04
N ALA A 432 -0.29 -10.48 11.89
CA ALA A 432 1.07 -10.14 12.27
C ALA A 432 1.65 -11.13 13.29
N ILE A 433 2.94 -11.34 13.18
CA ILE A 433 3.73 -12.23 14.03
C ILE A 433 4.65 -11.40 14.93
N VAL A 434 5.03 -10.20 14.47
CA VAL A 434 5.92 -9.28 15.19
C VAL A 434 5.39 -7.85 15.12
N GLU A 435 5.87 -7.01 16.04
CA GLU A 435 5.63 -5.58 16.03
C GLU A 435 6.36 -4.91 14.86
N THR A 436 5.82 -3.81 14.35
CA THR A 436 6.43 -3.09 13.22
C THR A 436 6.44 -1.58 13.39
N LYS A 437 5.32 -0.93 13.76
CA LYS A 437 5.24 0.54 13.87
C LYS A 437 6.14 1.06 14.99
N GLN A 438 6.00 0.52 16.19
CA GLN A 438 6.86 0.91 17.31
C GLN A 438 8.32 0.54 17.03
N ARG A 439 8.57 -0.66 16.48
CA ARG A 439 9.94 -1.06 16.12
C ARG A 439 10.56 -0.14 15.05
N ALA A 440 9.76 0.37 14.10
CA ALA A 440 10.23 1.34 13.12
C ALA A 440 10.60 2.69 13.78
N HIS A 441 9.80 3.14 14.76
CA HIS A 441 10.11 4.33 15.55
C HIS A 441 11.43 4.18 16.30
N ASP A 442 11.59 3.08 17.03
CA ASP A 442 12.82 2.80 17.79
C ASP A 442 14.03 2.70 16.87
N LEU A 443 13.88 1.97 15.75
CA LEU A 443 14.97 1.79 14.78
C LEU A 443 15.39 3.14 14.15
N VAL A 444 14.43 3.99 13.76
CA VAL A 444 14.76 5.30 13.20
C VAL A 444 15.52 6.14 14.23
N ALA A 445 15.09 6.15 15.49
CA ALA A 445 15.79 6.89 16.56
C ALA A 445 17.23 6.35 16.79
N GLU A 446 17.38 5.02 16.81
CA GLU A 446 18.70 4.37 16.89
C GLU A 446 19.62 4.77 15.73
N LEU A 447 19.09 4.79 14.49
CA LEU A 447 19.88 5.12 13.29
C LEU A 447 20.19 6.61 13.20
N GLU A 448 19.27 7.49 13.58
CA GLU A 448 19.49 8.94 13.67
C GLU A 448 20.62 9.29 14.66
N GLU A 449 20.78 8.52 15.74
CA GLU A 449 21.86 8.70 16.70
C GLU A 449 23.18 8.08 16.19
N ARG A 450 23.17 6.83 15.75
CA ARG A 450 24.37 6.06 15.41
C ARG A 450 25.00 6.47 14.07
N LEU A 451 24.17 6.80 13.07
CA LEU A 451 24.58 7.00 11.69
C LEU A 451 24.50 8.46 11.21
N ALA A 452 24.23 9.43 12.10
CA ALA A 452 24.20 10.85 11.74
C ALA A 452 25.46 11.32 10.98
N HIS A 453 26.63 10.74 11.29
CA HIS A 453 27.89 11.04 10.63
C HIS A 453 27.99 10.53 9.17
N LEU A 454 27.04 9.73 8.71
CA LEU A 454 26.95 9.20 7.35
C LEU A 454 25.86 9.88 6.51
N ASP A 455 24.97 10.69 7.09
CA ASP A 455 23.83 11.28 6.40
C ASP A 455 24.25 12.04 5.13
N ASP A 456 25.31 12.85 5.21
CA ASP A 456 25.87 13.62 4.08
C ASP A 456 26.57 12.74 3.03
N GLN A 457 26.83 11.47 3.33
CA GLN A 457 27.44 10.52 2.41
C GLN A 457 26.42 9.73 1.61
N LEU A 458 25.14 9.79 2.00
CA LEU A 458 24.05 9.11 1.32
C LEU A 458 23.45 10.04 0.25
N GLU A 459 23.76 9.79 -1.02
CA GLU A 459 23.14 10.53 -2.14
C GLU A 459 21.63 10.34 -2.17
N HIS A 460 21.17 9.14 -1.77
CA HIS A 460 19.76 8.78 -1.68
C HIS A 460 19.46 8.04 -0.37
N PRO A 461 18.29 8.27 0.24
CA PRO A 461 17.88 7.54 1.42
C PRO A 461 17.76 6.03 1.16
N ILE A 462 18.21 5.21 2.10
CA ILE A 462 18.07 3.75 2.05
C ILE A 462 16.68 3.36 2.55
N ALA A 463 15.88 2.73 1.69
CA ALA A 463 14.51 2.32 2.02
C ALA A 463 14.49 1.13 2.97
N ILE A 464 13.99 1.32 4.20
CA ILE A 464 13.86 0.28 5.23
C ILE A 464 12.37 0.00 5.46
N HIS A 465 11.90 -1.19 5.06
CA HIS A 465 10.49 -1.55 5.15
C HIS A 465 10.24 -2.71 6.11
N LEU A 466 9.38 -2.50 7.13
CA LEU A 466 9.07 -3.50 8.16
C LEU A 466 7.67 -4.09 7.96
N ASN A 467 7.61 -5.42 7.92
CA ASN A 467 6.34 -6.15 7.79
C ASN A 467 6.19 -7.20 8.87
N GLY A 468 5.04 -7.20 9.55
CA GLY A 468 4.73 -8.15 10.63
C GLY A 468 4.45 -9.58 10.16
N CYS A 469 4.26 -9.82 8.86
CA CYS A 469 3.93 -11.12 8.27
C CYS A 469 4.30 -11.20 6.78
N PRO A 470 4.11 -12.35 6.08
CA PRO A 470 4.45 -12.50 4.66
C PRO A 470 3.59 -11.69 3.67
N ASN A 471 2.56 -10.97 4.10
CA ASN A 471 1.62 -10.28 3.19
C ASN A 471 2.20 -9.05 2.50
N SER A 472 3.34 -8.54 2.93
CA SER A 472 4.06 -7.42 2.31
C SER A 472 3.23 -6.15 2.16
N CYS A 473 2.53 -5.77 3.23
CA CYS A 473 1.74 -4.54 3.23
C CYS A 473 2.63 -3.28 3.18
N ALA A 474 3.85 -3.33 3.73
CA ALA A 474 4.85 -2.27 3.61
C ALA A 474 5.90 -2.54 2.51
N ARG A 475 5.58 -3.37 1.51
CA ARG A 475 6.39 -3.53 0.27
C ARG A 475 7.82 -4.04 0.48
N ILE A 476 8.05 -4.95 1.43
CA ILE A 476 9.40 -5.44 1.79
C ILE A 476 10.19 -6.05 0.64
N GLN A 477 9.52 -6.55 -0.41
CA GLN A 477 10.21 -7.15 -1.55
C GLN A 477 10.87 -6.13 -2.47
N VAL A 478 10.48 -4.87 -2.40
CA VAL A 478 10.96 -3.78 -3.26
C VAL A 478 11.62 -2.65 -2.45
N ALA A 479 12.10 -2.98 -1.27
CA ALA A 479 12.89 -2.09 -0.42
C ALA A 479 14.37 -2.42 -0.53
N ASP A 480 15.23 -1.45 -0.27
CA ASP A 480 16.68 -1.68 -0.10
C ASP A 480 16.94 -2.69 1.02
N ILE A 481 16.28 -2.48 2.18
CA ILE A 481 16.29 -3.39 3.32
C ILE A 481 14.84 -3.76 3.67
N GLY A 482 14.39 -4.92 3.25
CA GLY A 482 13.07 -5.45 3.53
C GLY A 482 13.08 -6.44 4.69
N LEU A 483 12.30 -6.16 5.74
CA LEU A 483 12.26 -6.91 6.99
C LEU A 483 10.92 -7.64 7.12
N LYS A 484 10.95 -8.99 6.94
CA LYS A 484 9.77 -9.84 7.06
C LYS A 484 9.70 -10.50 8.43
N GLY A 485 8.71 -10.12 9.23
CA GLY A 485 8.49 -10.61 10.58
C GLY A 485 8.26 -12.12 10.69
N GLN A 486 8.86 -12.71 11.70
CA GLN A 486 8.71 -14.10 12.11
C GLN A 486 9.23 -14.31 13.53
N ILE A 487 8.90 -15.44 14.16
CA ILE A 487 9.59 -15.89 15.35
C ILE A 487 10.88 -16.60 14.94
N ILE A 488 11.96 -16.30 15.61
CA ILE A 488 13.28 -16.88 15.37
C ILE A 488 13.81 -17.52 16.65
N THR A 489 14.78 -18.41 16.52
CA THR A 489 15.56 -18.91 17.67
C THR A 489 16.83 -18.06 17.75
N ASP A 490 17.05 -17.42 18.88
CA ASP A 490 18.25 -16.62 19.12
C ASP A 490 19.46 -17.47 19.47
N THR A 491 20.59 -16.83 19.79
CA THR A 491 21.85 -17.50 20.16
C THR A 491 21.78 -18.23 21.50
N ALA A 492 20.83 -17.86 22.37
CA ALA A 492 20.57 -18.53 23.65
C ALA A 492 19.63 -19.73 23.53
N GLY A 493 19.05 -19.95 22.34
CA GLY A 493 18.05 -21.00 22.07
C GLY A 493 16.60 -20.60 22.35
N GLU A 494 16.36 -19.33 22.68
CA GLU A 494 15.02 -18.81 22.98
C GLU A 494 14.26 -18.40 21.73
N GLN A 495 12.92 -18.52 21.78
CA GLN A 495 12.04 -18.06 20.71
C GLN A 495 11.74 -16.57 20.87
N VAL A 496 12.30 -15.74 20.00
CA VAL A 496 12.18 -14.29 20.05
C VAL A 496 11.58 -13.71 18.76
N PRO A 497 10.94 -12.52 18.82
CA PRO A 497 10.58 -11.78 17.62
C PRO A 497 11.81 -11.43 16.79
N GLY A 498 11.72 -11.59 15.47
CA GLY A 498 12.81 -11.28 14.57
C GLY A 498 12.34 -11.13 13.12
N TYR A 499 13.29 -10.95 12.22
CA TYR A 499 13.00 -10.67 10.82
C TYR A 499 13.88 -11.50 9.88
N GLN A 500 13.25 -12.03 8.84
CA GLN A 500 13.95 -12.49 7.66
C GLN A 500 14.29 -11.30 6.78
N VAL A 501 15.55 -11.13 6.47
CA VAL A 501 16.04 -10.00 5.67
C VAL A 501 15.94 -10.27 4.17
N HIS A 502 15.55 -9.23 3.42
CA HIS A 502 15.56 -9.14 1.96
C HIS A 502 16.34 -7.87 1.58
N LEU A 503 17.31 -7.93 0.70
CA LEU A 503 18.18 -6.82 0.35
C LEU A 503 18.18 -6.51 -1.14
N GLY A 504 18.30 -5.23 -1.49
CA GLY A 504 18.48 -4.76 -2.85
C GLY A 504 17.25 -4.93 -3.73
N GLY A 505 16.03 -4.82 -3.16
CA GLY A 505 14.81 -4.69 -3.93
C GLY A 505 14.63 -3.28 -4.48
N GLY A 506 13.86 -3.12 -5.54
CA GLY A 506 13.62 -1.81 -6.15
C GLY A 506 12.36 -1.76 -7.01
N LEU A 507 11.93 -0.53 -7.32
CA LEU A 507 10.93 -0.16 -8.32
C LEU A 507 11.60 0.77 -9.34
N GLY A 508 10.91 1.10 -10.42
CA GLY A 508 11.47 1.94 -11.47
C GLY A 508 12.52 1.21 -12.31
N GLU A 509 13.66 1.84 -12.59
CA GLU A 509 14.75 1.22 -13.35
C GLU A 509 15.27 -0.06 -12.70
N ASP A 510 15.28 -0.08 -11.37
CA ASP A 510 15.72 -1.21 -10.55
C ASP A 510 14.60 -2.21 -10.24
N LEU A 511 13.69 -2.46 -11.16
CA LEU A 511 12.52 -3.32 -10.97
C LEU A 511 12.89 -4.76 -10.61
N VAL A 512 13.14 -5.01 -9.32
CA VAL A 512 13.63 -6.29 -8.83
C VAL A 512 13.09 -6.63 -7.43
N VAL A 513 12.87 -7.93 -7.20
CA VAL A 513 12.57 -8.45 -5.87
C VAL A 513 13.85 -8.63 -5.08
N GLY A 514 13.93 -8.04 -3.90
CA GLY A 514 15.09 -8.10 -3.01
C GLY A 514 15.56 -9.53 -2.74
N ARG A 515 16.86 -9.68 -2.69
CA ARG A 515 17.59 -10.94 -2.45
C ARG A 515 17.32 -11.43 -1.03
N LYS A 516 16.72 -12.59 -0.90
CA LYS A 516 16.51 -13.24 0.39
C LYS A 516 17.78 -13.97 0.83
N LEU A 517 18.40 -13.53 1.91
CA LEU A 517 19.55 -14.24 2.48
C LEU A 517 19.09 -15.51 3.19
N ARG A 518 19.63 -16.68 2.77
CA ARG A 518 19.25 -17.97 3.36
C ARG A 518 19.74 -18.07 4.80
N ALA A 519 18.86 -18.59 5.67
CA ALA A 519 19.14 -18.78 7.10
C ALA A 519 19.63 -17.53 7.85
N HIS A 520 19.62 -16.35 7.22
CA HIS A 520 19.94 -15.09 7.85
C HIS A 520 18.68 -14.42 8.38
N LYS A 521 18.59 -14.37 9.68
CA LYS A 521 17.49 -13.76 10.42
C LYS A 521 18.11 -12.90 11.52
N VAL A 522 17.47 -11.77 11.79
CA VAL A 522 17.95 -10.80 12.78
C VAL A 522 16.89 -10.67 13.87
N ALA A 523 17.30 -10.75 15.13
CA ALA A 523 16.42 -10.49 16.25
C ALA A 523 15.92 -9.04 16.22
N ALA A 524 14.70 -8.79 16.66
CA ALA A 524 14.14 -7.44 16.65
C ALA A 524 14.99 -6.46 17.49
N SER A 525 15.60 -6.93 18.57
CA SER A 525 16.53 -6.16 19.42
C SER A 525 17.88 -5.84 18.78
N GLU A 526 18.26 -6.57 17.72
CA GLU A 526 19.56 -6.44 17.05
C GLU A 526 19.48 -5.69 15.70
N LEU A 527 18.29 -5.14 15.36
CA LEU A 527 18.10 -4.50 14.07
C LEU A 527 18.97 -3.27 13.86
N GLY A 528 19.16 -2.44 14.89
CA GLY A 528 20.04 -1.27 14.83
C GLY A 528 21.49 -1.66 14.50
N ASP A 529 22.02 -2.64 15.23
CA ASP A 529 23.40 -3.15 15.01
C ASP A 529 23.56 -3.77 13.62
N TYR A 530 22.52 -4.47 13.14
CA TYR A 530 22.54 -5.06 11.81
C TYR A 530 22.55 -4.00 10.71
N VAL A 531 21.65 -3.02 10.77
CA VAL A 531 21.56 -1.96 9.74
C VAL A 531 22.82 -1.11 9.74
N GLU A 532 23.32 -0.72 10.91
CA GLU A 532 24.58 0.03 11.04
C GLU A 532 25.74 -0.71 10.36
N ARG A 533 25.90 -1.99 10.65
CA ARG A 533 26.97 -2.83 10.08
C ARG A 533 26.89 -2.90 8.55
N VAL A 534 25.68 -3.17 8.00
CA VAL A 534 25.50 -3.33 6.55
C VAL A 534 25.68 -1.99 5.83
N VAL A 535 25.16 -0.90 6.39
CA VAL A 535 25.32 0.45 5.81
C VAL A 535 26.78 0.90 5.84
N THR A 536 27.49 0.68 6.94
CA THR A 536 28.92 1.02 7.03
C THR A 536 29.73 0.26 5.99
N ARG A 537 29.44 -1.03 5.76
CA ARG A 537 30.09 -1.81 4.71
C ARG A 537 29.76 -1.30 3.31
N TYR A 538 28.50 -0.93 3.06
CA TYR A 538 28.10 -0.31 1.80
C TYR A 538 28.92 0.96 1.52
N ILE A 539 28.97 1.88 2.47
CA ILE A 539 29.73 3.14 2.31
C ILE A 539 31.20 2.88 2.02
N ALA A 540 31.81 1.86 2.67
CA ALA A 540 33.22 1.50 2.47
C ALA A 540 33.50 0.77 1.13
N ALA A 541 32.51 0.05 0.57
CA ALA A 541 32.72 -0.87 -0.56
C ALA A 541 32.00 -0.45 -1.86
N ARG A 542 31.14 0.59 -1.81
CA ARG A 542 30.40 1.05 -2.99
C ARG A 542 31.31 1.67 -4.04
N GLU A 543 30.92 1.50 -5.29
CA GLU A 543 31.47 2.22 -6.42
C GLU A 543 30.91 3.66 -6.49
N SER A 544 31.54 4.54 -7.28
CA SER A 544 31.07 5.93 -7.43
C SER A 544 29.67 5.97 -8.06
N GLY A 545 28.71 6.60 -7.38
CA GLY A 545 27.32 6.70 -7.84
C GLY A 545 26.49 5.39 -7.69
N GLU A 546 27.05 4.37 -7.03
CA GLU A 546 26.35 3.10 -6.81
C GLU A 546 25.32 3.23 -5.68
N SER A 547 24.08 2.83 -5.93
CA SER A 547 23.02 2.78 -4.93
C SER A 547 23.25 1.63 -3.93
N PHE A 548 22.60 1.71 -2.76
CA PHE A 548 22.58 0.58 -1.81
C PHE A 548 22.01 -0.69 -2.44
N GLY A 549 20.95 -0.54 -3.25
CA GLY A 549 20.32 -1.65 -3.96
C GLY A 549 21.27 -2.36 -4.92
N ASP A 550 22.01 -1.59 -5.73
CA ASP A 550 23.01 -2.12 -6.67
C ASP A 550 24.10 -2.88 -5.93
N TRP A 551 24.70 -2.25 -4.92
CA TRP A 551 25.71 -2.88 -4.10
C TRP A 551 25.21 -4.18 -3.44
N ALA A 552 24.04 -4.15 -2.82
CA ALA A 552 23.47 -5.32 -2.15
C ALA A 552 23.18 -6.50 -3.11
N ARG A 553 22.94 -6.22 -4.40
CA ARG A 553 22.76 -7.26 -5.41
C ARG A 553 24.07 -7.94 -5.82
N ARG A 554 25.21 -7.22 -5.84
CA ARG A 554 26.51 -7.76 -6.21
C ARG A 554 27.37 -8.25 -5.04
N ALA A 555 27.15 -7.71 -3.84
CA ALA A 555 27.94 -8.04 -2.66
C ALA A 555 27.84 -9.53 -2.26
N ASP A 556 28.88 -10.07 -1.68
CA ASP A 556 28.89 -11.43 -1.15
C ASP A 556 27.99 -11.53 0.09
N GLU A 557 27.44 -12.75 0.35
CA GLU A 557 26.53 -12.95 1.50
C GLU A 557 27.19 -12.61 2.85
N GLU A 558 28.51 -12.76 2.96
CA GLU A 558 29.26 -12.43 4.19
C GLU A 558 29.30 -10.91 4.46
N GLU A 559 29.31 -10.10 3.41
CA GLU A 559 29.25 -8.64 3.54
C GLU A 559 27.85 -8.16 3.96
N LEU A 560 26.82 -8.93 3.60
CA LEU A 560 25.42 -8.61 3.85
C LEU A 560 24.88 -9.15 5.20
N ARG A 561 25.72 -9.86 5.96
CA ARG A 561 25.35 -10.47 7.26
C ARG A 561 25.81 -9.65 8.48
#